data_2f12d77bf2bb3b1d9d8d9f9dddbd597c
#
_entry.id   2f12d77bf2bb3b1d9d8d9f9dddbd597c
#
_cell.length_a   1.000
_cell.length_b   1.000
_cell.length_c   1.000
_cell.angle_alpha   90.00
_cell.angle_beta   90.00
_cell.angle_gamma   90.00
#
_symmetry.space_group_name_H-M   'P 1'
#
loop_
_entity.id
_entity.type
_entity.pdbx_description
1 polymer ?
#
loop_
_entity_poly.entity_id
_entity_poly.type
_entity_poly.pdbx_seq_one_letter_code
_entity_poly.pdbx_strand_id
1 'polypeptide(L)'
;MISKLFLYFLIYSFLGWVWEGIVSLKERHKIVNRGFLNGPYCPIYGVGALAFVFLDQYFGNNLFFMFLVGGLIACVIEYITSWAMELIFHARWWDYSNKRFNINGRVYLRGFLAFGLGALGVHFGHQYIVGFVDSLNHKDTLAIILAVIFALDVISTNKSFARFTRILKDFQETISQGAIIQYITKGKNQLFAELGKRTSRILTYPQKRLINAFPNYKSSYDNAYKEIQKLYKDTKFKPEKTAHARKKAKKIVK
;
A
#
# COMPACT_ATOMS: atom_id res chain seq x y z
N MET A 1 13.38 -27.39 -1.18
CA MET A 1 13.31 -26.57 0.07
C MET A 1 12.98 -25.11 -0.25
N ILE A 2 13.75 -24.42 -1.10
CA ILE A 2 13.55 -23.00 -1.43
C ILE A 2 12.16 -22.74 -2.03
N SER A 3 11.68 -23.59 -2.97
CA SER A 3 10.37 -23.47 -3.56
C SER A 3 9.23 -23.52 -2.55
N LYS A 4 9.30 -24.41 -1.56
CA LYS A 4 8.30 -24.46 -0.49
C LYS A 4 8.29 -23.18 0.34
N LEU A 5 9.47 -22.69 0.76
CA LEU A 5 9.58 -21.43 1.51
C LEU A 5 9.00 -20.25 0.73
N PHE A 6 9.26 -20.20 -0.58
CA PHE A 6 8.70 -19.14 -1.42
C PHE A 6 7.16 -19.25 -1.56
N LEU A 7 6.63 -20.48 -1.68
CA LEU A 7 5.17 -20.68 -1.71
C LEU A 7 4.53 -20.30 -0.37
N TYR A 8 5.13 -20.67 0.77
CA TYR A 8 4.66 -20.21 2.09
C TYR A 8 4.67 -18.70 2.20
N PHE A 9 5.76 -18.05 1.77
CA PHE A 9 5.86 -16.59 1.71
C PHE A 9 4.72 -15.98 0.91
N LEU A 10 4.40 -16.50 -0.28
CA LEU A 10 3.33 -15.98 -1.11
C LEU A 10 1.94 -16.20 -0.50
N ILE A 11 1.69 -17.39 0.07
CA ILE A 11 0.41 -17.70 0.73
C ILE A 11 0.18 -16.73 1.90
N TYR A 12 1.18 -16.55 2.77
CA TYR A 12 1.06 -15.61 3.88
C TYR A 12 0.97 -14.15 3.42
N SER A 13 1.67 -13.78 2.35
CA SER A 13 1.54 -12.45 1.75
C SER A 13 0.13 -12.21 1.21
N PHE A 14 -0.50 -13.23 0.62
CA PHE A 14 -1.89 -13.17 0.15
C PHE A 14 -2.87 -13.08 1.33
N LEU A 15 -2.70 -13.90 2.36
CA LEU A 15 -3.53 -13.83 3.57
C LEU A 15 -3.42 -12.46 4.25
N GLY A 16 -2.23 -11.89 4.30
CA GLY A 16 -2.00 -10.52 4.79
C GLY A 16 -2.72 -9.48 3.95
N TRP A 17 -2.74 -9.64 2.62
CA TRP A 17 -3.50 -8.76 1.72
C TRP A 17 -5.01 -8.86 1.96
N VAL A 18 -5.55 -10.07 2.16
CA VAL A 18 -6.95 -10.29 2.53
C VAL A 18 -7.28 -9.60 3.85
N TRP A 19 -6.40 -9.75 4.85
CA TRP A 19 -6.55 -9.09 6.16
C TRP A 19 -6.61 -7.57 6.01
N GLU A 20 -5.71 -6.96 5.25
CA GLU A 20 -5.72 -5.52 4.95
C GLU A 20 -7.00 -5.08 4.25
N GLY A 21 -7.54 -5.92 3.38
CA GLY A 21 -8.85 -5.72 2.75
C GLY A 21 -9.99 -5.67 3.76
N ILE A 22 -10.00 -6.60 4.72
CA ILE A 22 -11.00 -6.66 5.80
C ILE A 22 -10.88 -5.43 6.70
N VAL A 23 -9.67 -5.06 7.12
CA VAL A 23 -9.41 -3.84 7.90
C VAL A 23 -9.89 -2.59 7.15
N SER A 24 -9.60 -2.50 5.85
CA SER A 24 -10.04 -1.40 5.00
C SER A 24 -11.57 -1.33 4.89
N LEU A 25 -12.24 -2.47 4.80
CA LEU A 25 -13.70 -2.55 4.78
C LEU A 25 -14.29 -2.01 6.09
N LYS A 26 -13.72 -2.41 7.24
CA LYS A 26 -14.15 -1.94 8.56
C LYS A 26 -13.93 -0.43 8.76
N GLU A 27 -12.78 0.09 8.33
CA GLU A 27 -12.42 1.51 8.55
C GLU A 27 -13.06 2.46 7.54
N ARG A 28 -13.29 2.04 6.31
CA ARG A 28 -13.66 2.91 5.19
C ARG A 28 -14.91 2.49 4.45
N HIS A 29 -15.56 1.40 4.86
CA HIS A 29 -16.72 0.78 4.18
C HIS A 29 -16.44 0.47 2.70
N LYS A 30 -15.15 0.26 2.33
CA LYS A 30 -14.72 -0.07 0.96
C LYS A 30 -13.49 -0.98 1.02
N ILE A 31 -13.46 -1.97 0.14
CA ILE A 31 -12.26 -2.79 -0.06
C ILE A 31 -11.29 -1.98 -0.93
N VAL A 32 -10.13 -1.69 -0.37
CA VAL A 32 -9.04 -0.99 -1.07
C VAL A 32 -7.79 -1.86 -1.00
N ASN A 33 -7.11 -2.05 -2.13
CA ASN A 33 -5.80 -2.70 -2.10
C ASN A 33 -4.79 -1.78 -1.40
N ARG A 34 -4.48 -2.07 -0.13
CA ARG A 34 -3.52 -1.33 0.71
C ARG A 34 -2.09 -1.87 0.59
N GLY A 35 -1.89 -2.94 -0.17
CA GLY A 35 -0.54 -3.44 -0.44
C GLY A 35 0.30 -2.44 -1.23
N PHE A 36 1.63 -2.46 -1.02
CA PHE A 36 2.56 -1.68 -1.84
C PHE A 36 2.53 -2.15 -3.30
N LEU A 37 2.56 -3.46 -3.52
CA LEU A 37 2.56 -4.09 -4.84
C LEU A 37 1.19 -4.03 -5.52
N ASN A 38 1.16 -4.15 -6.84
CA ASN A 38 -0.09 -4.11 -7.61
C ASN A 38 -0.92 -5.38 -7.43
N GLY A 39 -0.27 -6.54 -7.27
CA GLY A 39 -0.90 -7.83 -7.04
C GLY A 39 -1.53 -7.97 -5.65
N PRO A 40 -2.31 -9.05 -5.44
CA PRO A 40 -3.02 -9.31 -4.20
C PRO A 40 -2.11 -9.94 -3.13
N TYR A 41 -1.04 -9.29 -2.78
CA TYR A 41 -0.11 -9.75 -1.74
C TYR A 41 0.58 -8.58 -1.02
N CYS A 42 0.85 -8.77 0.27
CA CYS A 42 1.57 -7.87 1.14
C CYS A 42 2.83 -8.57 1.67
N PRO A 43 4.01 -8.37 1.05
CA PRO A 43 5.24 -9.11 1.36
C PRO A 43 5.66 -9.07 2.82
N ILE A 44 5.38 -7.99 3.54
CA ILE A 44 5.71 -7.84 4.96
C ILE A 44 5.07 -8.95 5.82
N TYR A 45 3.84 -9.37 5.48
CA TYR A 45 3.15 -10.48 6.16
C TYR A 45 3.81 -11.82 5.84
N GLY A 46 4.27 -12.03 4.61
CA GLY A 46 5.02 -13.22 4.22
C GLY A 46 6.33 -13.34 4.97
N VAL A 47 7.09 -12.25 5.06
CA VAL A 47 8.37 -12.21 5.83
C VAL A 47 8.09 -12.44 7.30
N GLY A 48 7.09 -11.77 7.88
CA GLY A 48 6.71 -11.92 9.29
C GLY A 48 6.30 -13.36 9.62
N ALA A 49 5.47 -13.97 8.78
CA ALA A 49 5.03 -15.35 8.99
C ALA A 49 6.18 -16.36 8.87
N LEU A 50 7.10 -16.21 7.92
CA LEU A 50 8.29 -17.06 7.86
C LEU A 50 9.18 -16.89 9.10
N ALA A 51 9.31 -15.67 9.63
CA ALA A 51 10.01 -15.45 10.89
C ALA A 51 9.28 -16.17 12.04
N PHE A 52 7.93 -16.16 12.08
CA PHE A 52 7.16 -16.90 13.09
C PHE A 52 7.33 -18.41 12.96
N VAL A 53 7.32 -18.96 11.75
CA VAL A 53 7.60 -20.39 11.49
C VAL A 53 8.99 -20.77 12.00
N PHE A 54 9.98 -19.90 11.81
CA PHE A 54 11.33 -20.13 12.35
C PHE A 54 11.34 -20.08 13.89
N LEU A 55 10.65 -19.10 14.48
CA LEU A 55 10.54 -18.97 15.95
C LEU A 55 9.81 -20.15 16.59
N ASP A 56 8.86 -20.74 15.88
CA ASP A 56 8.05 -21.86 16.36
C ASP A 56 8.93 -23.06 16.75
N GLN A 57 10.05 -23.25 16.09
CA GLN A 57 11.03 -24.32 16.41
C GLN A 57 11.66 -24.16 17.81
N TYR A 58 11.70 -22.92 18.32
CA TYR A 58 12.33 -22.61 19.61
C TYR A 58 11.29 -22.35 20.71
N PHE A 59 10.19 -21.74 20.39
CA PHE A 59 9.19 -21.22 21.34
C PHE A 59 7.81 -21.84 21.19
N GLY A 60 7.58 -22.72 20.21
CA GLY A 60 6.26 -23.31 19.94
C GLY A 60 5.65 -24.08 21.12
N ASN A 61 6.49 -24.64 22.00
CA ASN A 61 6.03 -25.31 23.24
C ASN A 61 5.53 -24.32 24.30
N ASN A 62 5.77 -23.03 24.18
CA ASN A 62 5.33 -22.02 25.11
C ASN A 62 4.65 -20.85 24.36
N LEU A 63 3.31 -20.92 24.31
CA LEU A 63 2.51 -19.95 23.59
C LEU A 63 2.68 -18.52 24.08
N PHE A 64 2.99 -18.33 25.38
CA PHE A 64 3.24 -17.00 25.93
C PHE A 64 4.53 -16.39 25.35
N PHE A 65 5.62 -17.16 25.32
CA PHE A 65 6.85 -16.70 24.70
C PHE A 65 6.69 -16.54 23.18
N MET A 66 5.99 -17.44 22.51
CA MET A 66 5.68 -17.31 21.08
C MET A 66 4.94 -16.02 20.79
N PHE A 67 3.94 -15.66 21.59
CA PHE A 67 3.22 -14.39 21.50
C PHE A 67 4.15 -13.17 21.69
N LEU A 68 4.94 -13.16 22.78
CA LEU A 68 5.80 -12.02 23.10
C LEU A 68 6.90 -11.82 22.07
N VAL A 69 7.66 -12.87 21.76
CA VAL A 69 8.81 -12.81 20.85
C VAL A 69 8.32 -12.58 19.42
N GLY A 70 7.21 -13.24 19.02
CA GLY A 70 6.56 -13.02 17.73
C GLY A 70 6.11 -11.57 17.55
N GLY A 71 5.44 -11.01 18.55
CA GLY A 71 5.04 -9.60 18.57
C GLY A 71 6.23 -8.64 18.46
N LEU A 72 7.33 -8.91 19.19
CA LEU A 72 8.55 -8.08 19.14
C LEU A 72 9.21 -8.15 17.76
N ILE A 73 9.40 -9.34 17.20
CA ILE A 73 10.04 -9.51 15.88
C ILE A 73 9.20 -8.88 14.78
N ALA A 74 7.88 -9.01 14.82
CA ALA A 74 7.02 -8.35 13.86
C ALA A 74 7.11 -6.82 13.97
N CYS A 75 7.18 -6.26 15.17
CA CYS A 75 7.42 -4.82 15.36
C CYS A 75 8.77 -4.38 14.81
N VAL A 76 9.82 -5.18 14.97
CA VAL A 76 11.14 -4.91 14.37
C VAL A 76 11.05 -4.93 12.84
N ILE A 77 10.42 -5.94 12.25
CA ILE A 77 10.20 -6.02 10.79
C ILE A 77 9.40 -4.82 10.29
N GLU A 78 8.31 -4.46 10.97
CA GLU A 78 7.47 -3.31 10.62
C GLU A 78 8.26 -2.00 10.72
N TYR A 79 9.05 -1.82 11.78
CA TYR A 79 9.87 -0.64 11.97
C TYR A 79 10.94 -0.49 10.89
N ILE A 80 11.70 -1.57 10.62
CA ILE A 80 12.74 -1.59 9.59
C ILE A 80 12.13 -1.36 8.21
N THR A 81 11.00 -2.00 7.90
CA THR A 81 10.29 -1.80 6.63
C THR A 81 9.86 -0.35 6.46
N SER A 82 9.24 0.25 7.49
CA SER A 82 8.84 1.67 7.46
C SER A 82 10.03 2.60 7.27
N TRP A 83 11.15 2.32 7.96
CA TRP A 83 12.37 3.10 7.85
C TRP A 83 13.01 2.98 6.46
N ALA A 84 13.14 1.75 5.95
CA ALA A 84 13.70 1.51 4.62
C ALA A 84 12.84 2.12 3.51
N MET A 85 11.52 2.01 3.61
CA MET A 85 10.58 2.64 2.68
C MET A 85 10.72 4.16 2.69
N GLU A 86 10.91 4.78 3.86
CA GLU A 86 11.13 6.23 3.95
C GLU A 86 12.48 6.64 3.35
N LEU A 87 13.55 5.86 3.54
CA LEU A 87 14.85 6.12 2.91
C LEU A 87 14.80 6.02 1.38
N ILE A 88 14.17 4.96 0.85
CA ILE A 88 14.16 4.67 -0.59
C ILE A 88 13.18 5.58 -1.33
N PHE A 89 12.02 5.81 -0.76
CA PHE A 89 10.91 6.47 -1.43
C PHE A 89 10.62 7.88 -0.90
N HIS A 90 11.37 8.32 0.14
CA HIS A 90 11.15 9.60 0.83
C HIS A 90 9.71 9.78 1.32
N ALA A 91 9.09 8.67 1.75
CA ALA A 91 7.69 8.61 2.09
C ALA A 91 7.37 7.56 3.15
N ARG A 92 6.45 7.90 4.06
CA ARG A 92 5.88 6.96 5.03
C ARG A 92 4.55 6.44 4.55
N TRP A 93 4.42 5.12 4.50
CA TRP A 93 3.18 4.43 4.10
C TRP A 93 2.14 4.45 5.20
N TRP A 94 2.57 4.39 6.45
CA TRP A 94 1.72 4.51 7.64
C TRP A 94 2.38 5.40 8.67
N ASP A 95 1.54 5.98 9.53
CA ASP A 95 1.99 6.84 10.62
C ASP A 95 1.09 6.65 11.83
N TYR A 96 1.67 6.11 12.89
CA TYR A 96 1.02 5.85 14.17
C TYR A 96 1.34 6.92 15.22
N SER A 97 1.85 8.09 14.84
CA SER A 97 2.22 9.15 15.78
C SER A 97 1.06 9.58 16.70
N ASN A 98 -0.19 9.42 16.22
CA ASN A 98 -1.39 9.72 16.99
C ASN A 98 -1.87 8.55 17.87
N LYS A 99 -1.15 7.42 17.90
CA LYS A 99 -1.51 6.25 18.71
C LYS A 99 -0.69 6.22 20.00
N ARG A 100 -1.34 5.82 21.11
CA ARG A 100 -0.64 5.66 22.40
C ARG A 100 0.42 4.55 22.29
N PHE A 101 1.54 4.74 23.02
CA PHE A 101 2.67 3.81 23.04
C PHE A 101 3.19 3.48 21.66
N ASN A 102 3.37 4.51 20.82
CA ASN A 102 4.06 4.36 19.55
C ASN A 102 5.56 4.66 19.69
N ILE A 103 6.36 4.03 18.82
CA ILE A 103 7.79 4.30 18.67
C ILE A 103 8.01 4.97 17.32
N ASN A 104 8.35 6.26 17.34
CA ASN A 104 8.59 7.09 16.16
C ASN A 104 7.45 7.08 15.12
N GLY A 105 6.21 6.77 15.54
CA GLY A 105 5.06 6.64 14.64
C GLY A 105 5.11 5.43 13.70
N ARG A 106 6.10 4.52 13.85
CA ARG A 106 6.29 3.37 12.96
C ARG A 106 5.63 2.11 13.45
N VAL A 107 5.64 1.89 14.76
CA VAL A 107 5.02 0.77 15.47
C VAL A 107 4.29 1.27 16.70
N TYR A 108 3.33 0.51 17.25
CA TYR A 108 2.57 0.88 18.43
C TYR A 108 2.03 -0.35 19.17
N LEU A 109 1.65 -0.19 20.44
CA LEU A 109 1.29 -1.31 21.33
C LEU A 109 0.16 -2.22 20.77
N ARG A 110 -0.90 -1.67 20.18
CA ARG A 110 -1.96 -2.51 19.59
C ARG A 110 -1.46 -3.32 18.40
N GLY A 111 -0.50 -2.79 17.64
CA GLY A 111 0.18 -3.52 16.56
C GLY A 111 0.95 -4.70 17.14
N PHE A 112 1.74 -4.48 18.20
CA PHE A 112 2.45 -5.54 18.91
C PHE A 112 1.50 -6.67 19.36
N LEU A 113 0.37 -6.33 20.01
CA LEU A 113 -0.60 -7.33 20.46
C LEU A 113 -1.21 -8.10 19.28
N ALA A 114 -1.56 -7.40 18.20
CA ALA A 114 -2.10 -8.03 17.00
C ALA A 114 -1.08 -8.98 16.33
N PHE A 115 0.18 -8.59 16.28
CA PHE A 115 1.25 -9.42 15.72
C PHE A 115 1.55 -10.63 16.60
N GLY A 116 1.51 -10.48 17.92
CA GLY A 116 1.62 -11.62 18.84
C GLY A 116 0.51 -12.65 18.63
N LEU A 117 -0.73 -12.20 18.46
CA LEU A 117 -1.84 -13.07 18.07
C LEU A 117 -1.65 -13.67 16.67
N GLY A 118 -1.08 -12.90 15.73
CA GLY A 118 -0.70 -13.40 14.41
C GLY A 118 0.34 -14.52 14.47
N ALA A 119 1.31 -14.42 15.36
CA ALA A 119 2.31 -15.49 15.59
C ALA A 119 1.67 -16.78 16.08
N LEU A 120 0.70 -16.69 17.02
CA LEU A 120 -0.09 -17.85 17.45
C LEU A 120 -0.95 -18.40 16.29
N GLY A 121 -1.53 -17.52 15.47
CA GLY A 121 -2.27 -17.95 14.28
C GLY A 121 -1.40 -18.73 13.28
N VAL A 122 -0.14 -18.31 13.10
CA VAL A 122 0.83 -19.05 12.28
C VAL A 122 1.21 -20.38 12.94
N HIS A 123 1.46 -20.41 14.25
CA HIS A 123 1.76 -21.64 15.00
C HIS A 123 0.70 -22.73 14.74
N PHE A 124 -0.57 -22.43 14.95
CA PHE A 124 -1.64 -23.40 14.75
C PHE A 124 -1.99 -23.66 13.28
N GLY A 125 -1.80 -22.66 12.42
CA GLY A 125 -2.25 -22.70 11.02
C GLY A 125 -1.21 -23.26 10.05
N HIS A 126 0.09 -23.17 10.37
CA HIS A 126 1.17 -23.49 9.42
C HIS A 126 1.12 -24.94 8.92
N GLN A 127 0.76 -25.90 9.77
CA GLN A 127 0.64 -27.31 9.39
C GLN A 127 -0.35 -27.54 8.22
N TYR A 128 -1.44 -26.78 8.17
CA TYR A 128 -2.41 -26.90 7.07
C TYR A 128 -1.85 -26.33 5.77
N ILE A 129 -1.06 -25.25 5.86
CA ILE A 129 -0.36 -24.66 4.70
C ILE A 129 0.72 -25.62 4.19
N VAL A 130 1.47 -26.26 5.08
CA VAL A 130 2.43 -27.31 4.72
C VAL A 130 1.75 -28.45 4.00
N GLY A 131 0.67 -29.01 4.56
CA GLY A 131 -0.13 -30.06 3.93
C GLY A 131 -0.65 -29.66 2.55
N PHE A 132 -1.16 -28.45 2.40
CA PHE A 132 -1.60 -27.91 1.11
C PHE A 132 -0.45 -27.83 0.10
N VAL A 133 0.69 -27.23 0.47
CA VAL A 133 1.82 -27.07 -0.46
C VAL A 133 2.44 -28.44 -0.80
N ASP A 134 2.42 -29.39 0.13
CA ASP A 134 2.93 -30.74 -0.12
C ASP A 134 2.04 -31.57 -1.03
N SER A 135 0.75 -31.28 -1.04
CA SER A 135 -0.21 -31.92 -1.98
C SER A 135 -0.08 -31.41 -3.42
N LEU A 136 0.59 -30.27 -3.63
CA LEU A 136 0.74 -29.69 -4.97
C LEU A 136 1.71 -30.53 -5.82
N ASN A 137 1.21 -30.97 -6.98
CA ASN A 137 2.05 -31.50 -8.04
C ASN A 137 2.85 -30.35 -8.67
N HIS A 138 4.09 -30.60 -9.10
CA HIS A 138 4.94 -29.62 -9.79
C HIS A 138 5.17 -28.30 -9.02
N LYS A 139 5.27 -28.37 -7.67
CA LYS A 139 5.48 -27.21 -6.78
C LYS A 139 6.69 -26.35 -7.16
N ASP A 140 7.76 -26.95 -7.66
CA ASP A 140 8.96 -26.21 -8.10
C ASP A 140 8.68 -25.37 -9.34
N THR A 141 8.00 -25.92 -10.33
CA THR A 141 7.57 -25.21 -11.55
C THR A 141 6.61 -24.08 -11.20
N LEU A 142 5.63 -24.36 -10.32
CA LEU A 142 4.68 -23.35 -9.85
C LEU A 142 5.39 -22.20 -9.12
N ALA A 143 6.35 -22.51 -8.24
CA ALA A 143 7.13 -21.53 -7.51
C ALA A 143 7.94 -20.64 -8.46
N ILE A 144 8.56 -21.20 -9.51
CA ILE A 144 9.30 -20.43 -10.51
C ILE A 144 8.36 -19.47 -11.28
N ILE A 145 7.22 -19.96 -11.76
CA ILE A 145 6.25 -19.12 -12.47
C ILE A 145 5.78 -17.96 -11.57
N LEU A 146 5.41 -18.26 -10.33
CA LEU A 146 4.96 -17.24 -9.38
C LEU A 146 6.09 -16.27 -9.00
N ALA A 147 7.35 -16.73 -8.92
CA ALA A 147 8.51 -15.87 -8.65
C ALA A 147 8.72 -14.88 -9.80
N VAL A 148 8.58 -15.33 -11.06
CA VAL A 148 8.67 -14.42 -12.23
C VAL A 148 7.55 -13.38 -12.17
N ILE A 149 6.30 -13.78 -11.93
CA ILE A 149 5.16 -12.86 -11.82
C ILE A 149 5.40 -11.85 -10.69
N PHE A 150 5.85 -12.31 -9.52
CA PHE A 150 6.17 -11.47 -8.38
C PHE A 150 7.28 -10.46 -8.71
N ALA A 151 8.36 -10.90 -9.34
CA ALA A 151 9.47 -10.03 -9.75
C ALA A 151 9.03 -8.96 -10.76
N LEU A 152 8.21 -9.32 -11.74
CA LEU A 152 7.66 -8.37 -12.72
C LEU A 152 6.76 -7.33 -12.04
N ASP A 153 5.96 -7.74 -11.05
CA ASP A 153 5.13 -6.79 -10.30
C ASP A 153 5.98 -5.85 -9.42
N VAL A 154 7.01 -6.36 -8.76
CA VAL A 154 7.97 -5.53 -8.00
C VAL A 154 8.60 -4.47 -8.92
N ILE A 155 9.08 -4.86 -10.10
CA ILE A 155 9.69 -3.94 -11.08
C ILE A 155 8.65 -2.91 -11.56
N SER A 156 7.45 -3.35 -11.93
CA SER A 156 6.37 -2.49 -12.40
C SER A 156 5.92 -1.48 -11.35
N THR A 157 5.77 -1.94 -10.11
CA THR A 157 5.39 -1.10 -8.97
C THR A 157 6.44 -0.04 -8.68
N ASN A 158 7.72 -0.41 -8.63
CA ASN A 158 8.82 0.54 -8.39
C ASN A 158 8.90 1.61 -9.51
N LYS A 159 8.77 1.20 -10.78
CA LYS A 159 8.72 2.15 -11.91
C LYS A 159 7.53 3.10 -11.80
N SER A 160 6.36 2.57 -11.45
CA SER A 160 5.14 3.38 -11.27
C SER A 160 5.29 4.38 -10.12
N PHE A 161 5.90 3.95 -9.02
CA PHE A 161 6.15 4.79 -7.86
C PHE A 161 7.17 5.90 -8.16
N ALA A 162 8.29 5.57 -8.80
CA ALA A 162 9.30 6.57 -9.20
C ALA A 162 8.69 7.64 -10.12
N ARG A 163 7.81 7.24 -11.06
CA ARG A 163 7.06 8.19 -11.90
C ARG A 163 6.11 9.06 -11.06
N PHE A 164 5.44 8.48 -10.08
CA PHE A 164 4.54 9.21 -9.19
C PHE A 164 5.29 10.27 -8.37
N THR A 165 6.45 9.94 -7.82
CA THR A 165 7.30 10.88 -7.08
C THR A 165 7.77 12.04 -7.97
N ARG A 166 8.11 11.79 -9.23
CA ARG A 166 8.44 12.87 -10.19
C ARG A 166 7.24 13.79 -10.41
N ILE A 167 6.04 13.24 -10.62
CA ILE A 167 4.81 14.04 -10.77
C ILE A 167 4.58 14.91 -9.54
N LEU A 168 4.80 14.39 -8.33
CA LEU A 168 4.67 15.16 -7.09
C LEU A 168 5.69 16.30 -7.03
N LYS A 169 6.94 16.04 -7.40
CA LYS A 169 8.01 17.02 -7.44
C LYS A 169 7.70 18.15 -8.44
N ASP A 170 7.39 17.78 -9.68
CA ASP A 170 7.07 18.75 -10.74
C ASP A 170 5.84 19.60 -10.35
N PHE A 171 4.84 18.98 -9.72
CA PHE A 171 3.67 19.70 -9.25
C PHE A 171 3.99 20.68 -8.12
N GLN A 172 4.85 20.29 -7.18
CA GLN A 172 5.29 21.17 -6.09
C GLN A 172 6.13 22.34 -6.59
N GLU A 173 7.03 22.12 -7.55
CA GLU A 173 7.81 23.16 -8.18
C GLU A 173 6.92 24.15 -8.96
N THR A 174 5.93 23.63 -9.68
CA THR A 174 4.93 24.45 -10.39
C THR A 174 4.12 25.31 -9.43
N ILE A 175 3.73 24.77 -8.29
CA ILE A 175 3.02 25.56 -7.26
C ILE A 175 3.93 26.63 -6.66
N SER A 176 5.19 26.31 -6.36
CA SER A 176 6.11 27.24 -5.71
C SER A 176 6.59 28.37 -6.63
N GLN A 177 6.80 28.08 -7.91
CA GLN A 177 7.31 29.06 -8.89
C GLN A 177 6.22 29.77 -9.66
N GLY A 178 5.14 29.08 -10.01
CA GLY A 178 4.05 29.61 -10.85
C GLY A 178 2.87 30.21 -10.09
N ALA A 179 2.74 29.86 -8.82
CA ALA A 179 1.60 30.32 -8.02
C ALA A 179 1.56 31.83 -7.83
N ILE A 180 2.71 32.50 -7.77
CA ILE A 180 2.74 33.95 -7.57
C ILE A 180 2.27 34.70 -8.83
N ILE A 181 2.72 34.32 -10.01
CA ILE A 181 2.41 35.01 -11.27
C ILE A 181 1.01 34.64 -11.78
N GLN A 182 0.64 33.35 -11.76
CA GLN A 182 -0.68 32.89 -12.21
C GLN A 182 -1.79 33.15 -11.18
N TYR A 183 -1.45 33.23 -9.88
CA TYR A 183 -2.37 33.63 -8.82
C TYR A 183 -2.87 35.07 -9.04
N ILE A 184 -1.98 35.94 -9.49
CA ILE A 184 -2.30 37.35 -9.78
C ILE A 184 -3.14 37.47 -11.07
N THR A 185 -2.92 36.62 -12.09
CA THR A 185 -3.55 36.76 -13.42
C THR A 185 -4.81 35.94 -13.64
N LYS A 186 -4.93 34.71 -13.09
CA LYS A 186 -6.03 33.78 -13.40
C LYS A 186 -6.90 33.39 -12.21
N GLY A 187 -6.54 33.77 -11.00
CA GLY A 187 -7.23 33.36 -9.78
C GLY A 187 -6.95 31.89 -9.38
N LYS A 188 -6.82 31.65 -8.07
CA LYS A 188 -6.47 30.36 -7.45
C LYS A 188 -7.27 29.18 -7.99
N ASN A 189 -8.58 29.35 -8.15
CA ASN A 189 -9.49 28.26 -8.50
C ASN A 189 -9.35 27.76 -9.94
N GLN A 190 -9.01 28.63 -10.88
CA GLN A 190 -8.82 28.25 -12.29
C GLN A 190 -7.51 27.53 -12.50
N LEU A 191 -6.41 27.98 -11.86
CA LEU A 191 -5.11 27.32 -11.90
C LEU A 191 -5.19 25.90 -11.35
N PHE A 192 -5.78 25.73 -10.16
CA PHE A 192 -5.93 24.41 -9.55
C PHE A 192 -6.85 23.49 -10.37
N ALA A 193 -7.91 24.00 -10.99
CA ALA A 193 -8.77 23.21 -11.86
C ALA A 193 -8.04 22.74 -13.14
N GLU A 194 -7.20 23.59 -13.72
CA GLU A 194 -6.41 23.25 -14.92
C GLU A 194 -5.30 22.24 -14.61
N LEU A 195 -4.53 22.47 -13.54
CA LEU A 195 -3.52 21.56 -13.03
C LEU A 195 -4.15 20.20 -12.64
N GLY A 196 -5.30 20.20 -11.98
CA GLY A 196 -6.02 19.01 -11.60
C GLY A 196 -6.49 18.18 -12.81
N LYS A 197 -7.03 18.82 -13.85
CA LYS A 197 -7.39 18.16 -15.10
C LYS A 197 -6.17 17.54 -15.79
N ARG A 198 -5.05 18.24 -15.81
CA ARG A 198 -3.80 17.79 -16.41
C ARG A 198 -3.23 16.60 -15.63
N THR A 199 -3.15 16.71 -14.31
CA THR A 199 -2.63 15.66 -13.41
C THR A 199 -3.52 14.41 -13.42
N SER A 200 -4.85 14.54 -13.40
CA SER A 200 -5.76 13.39 -13.42
C SER A 200 -5.69 12.58 -14.72
N ARG A 201 -5.29 13.20 -15.84
CA ARG A 201 -5.05 12.52 -17.13
C ARG A 201 -3.71 11.80 -17.17
N ILE A 202 -2.72 12.28 -16.42
CA ILE A 202 -1.35 11.74 -16.40
C ILE A 202 -1.25 10.55 -15.44
N LEU A 203 -2.05 10.52 -14.35
CA LEU A 203 -2.00 9.45 -13.37
C LEU A 203 -2.49 8.12 -13.93
N THR A 204 -1.64 7.12 -13.87
CA THR A 204 -1.96 5.73 -14.22
C THR A 204 -2.80 5.04 -13.12
N TYR A 205 -3.40 3.88 -13.44
CA TYR A 205 -4.18 3.11 -12.47
C TYR A 205 -3.41 2.79 -11.17
N PRO A 206 -2.14 2.30 -11.19
CA PRO A 206 -1.37 2.08 -9.97
C PRO A 206 -1.20 3.34 -9.12
N GLN A 207 -0.97 4.49 -9.72
CA GLN A 207 -0.81 5.77 -9.02
C GLN A 207 -2.12 6.25 -8.37
N LYS A 208 -3.25 6.10 -9.07
CA LYS A 208 -4.59 6.37 -8.52
C LYS A 208 -4.91 5.44 -7.35
N ARG A 209 -4.48 4.18 -7.42
CA ARG A 209 -4.58 3.21 -6.33
C ARG A 209 -3.79 3.68 -5.10
N LEU A 210 -2.55 4.12 -5.27
CA LEU A 210 -1.71 4.63 -4.16
C LEU A 210 -2.38 5.80 -3.43
N ILE A 211 -2.93 6.76 -4.16
CA ILE A 211 -3.67 7.89 -3.56
C ILE A 211 -4.86 7.42 -2.71
N ASN A 212 -5.57 6.39 -3.16
CA ASN A 212 -6.72 5.85 -2.43
C ASN A 212 -6.29 4.98 -1.23
N ALA A 213 -5.21 4.22 -1.39
CA ALA A 213 -4.70 3.29 -0.38
C ALA A 213 -4.10 4.03 0.82
N PHE A 214 -3.37 5.11 0.59
CA PHE A 214 -2.56 5.80 1.58
C PHE A 214 -2.96 7.27 1.75
N PRO A 215 -4.14 7.57 2.32
CA PRO A 215 -4.62 8.96 2.48
C PRO A 215 -3.75 9.80 3.42
N ASN A 216 -3.02 9.15 4.33
CA ASN A 216 -2.12 9.77 5.31
C ASN A 216 -0.64 9.61 4.90
N TYR A 217 -0.39 9.48 3.60
CA TYR A 217 0.95 9.43 3.06
C TYR A 217 1.72 10.69 3.41
N LYS A 218 2.86 10.53 4.10
CA LYS A 218 3.77 11.62 4.43
C LYS A 218 5.00 11.53 3.55
N SER A 219 5.30 12.60 2.83
CA SER A 219 6.48 12.70 1.98
C SER A 219 7.06 14.09 2.05
N SER A 220 8.26 14.26 1.49
CA SER A 220 8.86 15.59 1.25
C SER A 220 7.97 16.49 0.38
N TYR A 221 6.96 15.92 -0.27
CA TYR A 221 6.00 16.59 -1.16
C TYR A 221 4.56 16.57 -0.62
N ASP A 222 4.41 16.73 0.69
CA ASP A 222 3.14 16.56 1.42
C ASP A 222 2.04 17.51 0.90
N ASN A 223 2.41 18.76 0.62
CA ASN A 223 1.48 19.75 0.09
C ASN A 223 1.01 19.39 -1.31
N ALA A 224 1.92 18.99 -2.20
CA ALA A 224 1.58 18.55 -3.55
C ALA A 224 0.69 17.30 -3.51
N TYR A 225 0.99 16.35 -2.62
CA TYR A 225 0.18 15.14 -2.47
C TYR A 225 -1.25 15.45 -2.01
N LYS A 226 -1.42 16.28 -0.99
CA LYS A 226 -2.74 16.69 -0.47
C LYS A 226 -3.58 17.40 -1.54
N GLU A 227 -2.98 18.30 -2.31
CA GLU A 227 -3.65 18.98 -3.40
C GLU A 227 -4.04 18.04 -4.55
N ILE A 228 -3.14 17.14 -4.97
CA ILE A 228 -3.45 16.11 -5.98
C ILE A 228 -4.56 15.18 -5.49
N GLN A 229 -4.53 14.78 -4.22
CA GLN A 229 -5.57 13.94 -3.62
C GLN A 229 -6.94 14.64 -3.64
N LYS A 230 -6.99 15.93 -3.29
CA LYS A 230 -8.20 16.75 -3.34
C LYS A 230 -8.75 16.85 -4.77
N LEU A 231 -7.90 17.20 -5.71
CA LEU A 231 -8.26 17.31 -7.12
C LEU A 231 -8.76 15.97 -7.70
N TYR A 232 -8.14 14.87 -7.33
CA TYR A 232 -8.57 13.53 -7.73
C TYR A 232 -9.95 13.17 -7.17
N LYS A 233 -10.24 13.53 -5.91
CA LYS A 233 -11.57 13.33 -5.31
C LYS A 233 -12.62 14.20 -6.01
N ASP A 234 -12.32 15.46 -6.25
CA ASP A 234 -13.24 16.40 -6.92
C ASP A 234 -13.58 15.98 -8.36
N THR A 235 -12.59 15.43 -9.10
CA THR A 235 -12.82 14.92 -10.46
C THR A 235 -13.62 13.62 -10.48
N LYS A 236 -13.52 12.79 -9.44
CA LYS A 236 -14.30 11.54 -9.33
C LYS A 236 -15.78 11.79 -9.03
N PHE A 237 -16.11 12.92 -8.39
CA PHE A 237 -17.48 13.33 -8.08
C PHE A 237 -18.19 14.08 -9.20
N LYS A 238 -17.50 14.41 -10.33
CA LYS A 238 -18.10 15.13 -11.48
C LYS A 238 -17.91 14.42 -12.83
N PRO A 239 -18.28 13.15 -13.03
CA PRO A 239 -18.14 12.52 -14.35
C PRO A 239 -19.29 12.75 -15.32
N GLU A 240 -20.49 13.15 -14.91
CA GLU A 240 -21.67 13.02 -15.79
C GLU A 240 -22.35 14.30 -16.29
N LYS A 241 -22.15 15.42 -15.62
CA LYS A 241 -22.86 16.66 -16.05
C LYS A 241 -22.37 17.25 -17.37
N THR A 242 -21.12 16.96 -17.78
CA THR A 242 -20.55 17.49 -19.03
C THR A 242 -20.89 16.65 -20.26
N ALA A 243 -21.12 15.35 -20.13
CA ALA A 243 -21.52 14.49 -21.26
C ALA A 243 -22.99 14.73 -21.65
N HIS A 244 -23.88 14.93 -20.66
CA HIS A 244 -25.29 15.23 -20.89
C HIS A 244 -25.48 16.66 -21.43
N ALA A 245 -24.73 17.64 -20.93
CA ALA A 245 -24.78 19.02 -21.46
C ALA A 245 -24.27 19.10 -22.91
N ARG A 246 -23.21 18.32 -23.27
CA ARG A 246 -22.75 18.25 -24.67
C ARG A 246 -23.71 17.52 -25.59
N LYS A 247 -24.44 16.51 -25.13
CA LYS A 247 -25.51 15.85 -25.92
C LYS A 247 -26.71 16.74 -26.09
N LYS A 248 -27.06 17.54 -25.06
CA LYS A 248 -28.19 18.52 -25.16
C LYS A 248 -27.85 19.69 -26.05
N ALA A 249 -26.63 20.20 -26.00
CA ALA A 249 -26.16 21.28 -26.89
C ALA A 249 -26.09 20.83 -28.37
N LYS A 250 -25.71 19.58 -28.66
CA LYS A 250 -25.74 19.04 -30.05
C LYS A 250 -27.15 18.77 -30.58
N LYS A 251 -28.17 18.68 -29.72
CA LYS A 251 -29.57 18.50 -30.13
C LYS A 251 -30.32 19.81 -30.40
N ILE A 252 -29.75 20.95 -29.98
CA ILE A 252 -30.36 22.29 -30.18
C ILE A 252 -29.81 22.97 -31.45
N VAL A 253 -28.72 22.44 -32.02
CA VAL A 253 -28.05 22.96 -33.24
C VAL A 253 -28.36 22.09 -34.47
N LYS A 254 -29.33 21.20 -34.36
CA LYS A 254 -29.99 20.52 -35.49
C LYS A 254 -31.46 20.90 -35.50
#